data_9d94cc84f1dd8b3fb5e708e3ecfcbd52
#
_entry.id   9d94cc84f1dd8b3fb5e708e3ecfcbd52
#
_cell.length_a   1.000
_cell.length_b   1.000
_cell.length_c   1.000
_cell.angle_alpha   90.00
_cell.angle_beta   90.00
_cell.angle_gamma   90.00
#
_symmetry.space_group_name_H-M   'P 1'
#
loop_
_entity.id
_entity.type
_entity.pdbx_description
1 polymer ?
#
loop_
_entity_poly.entity_id
_entity_poly.type
_entity_poly.pdbx_seq_one_letter_code
_entity_poly.pdbx_strand_id
1 'polypeptide(L)'
;MKKIYFLMSLLLITNAFANDDIETFNQLKNLEGKWVGTLNGSDGNSKIINLSYSIKSNGSALLEESNEAGVEMMTIFNLHNDKILSTHYCGAMNRPVSELYENDKGKITFITDQSRSGLDKKKDFFVESWKFNLMPENEDTFIYSYVVNTAGGEDIIQTAEMKRVK
;
A
#
# COMPACT_ATOMS: atom_id res chain seq x y z
N MET A 1 -60.74 20.42 -0.31
CA MET A 1 -59.35 20.74 0.02
C MET A 1 -58.57 19.42 0.10
N LYS A 2 -57.74 19.10 -0.89
CA LYS A 2 -56.93 17.87 -0.95
C LYS A 2 -55.60 18.16 -0.31
N LYS A 3 -55.24 17.48 0.80
CA LYS A 3 -53.92 17.56 1.46
C LYS A 3 -52.95 16.67 0.66
N ILE A 4 -51.94 17.29 0.05
CA ILE A 4 -50.82 16.61 -0.61
C ILE A 4 -49.79 16.33 0.49
N TYR A 5 -49.56 15.06 0.85
CA TYR A 5 -48.44 14.65 1.69
C TYR A 5 -47.20 14.52 0.81
N PHE A 6 -46.21 15.40 1.06
CA PHE A 6 -44.91 15.32 0.41
C PHE A 6 -44.06 14.33 1.20
N LEU A 7 -43.90 13.14 0.65
CA LEU A 7 -43.05 12.10 1.24
C LEU A 7 -41.59 12.44 0.90
N MET A 8 -40.88 13.02 1.89
CA MET A 8 -39.46 13.34 1.77
C MET A 8 -38.67 12.04 1.99
N SER A 9 -38.26 11.37 0.90
CA SER A 9 -37.35 10.23 0.95
C SER A 9 -35.97 10.70 1.34
N LEU A 10 -35.57 10.44 2.58
CA LEU A 10 -34.22 10.63 3.08
C LEU A 10 -33.33 9.55 2.45
N LEU A 11 -32.58 9.88 1.39
CA LEU A 11 -31.53 9.00 0.87
C LEU A 11 -30.43 8.89 1.93
N LEU A 12 -30.37 7.74 2.59
CA LEU A 12 -29.23 7.31 3.39
C LEU A 12 -28.09 7.02 2.40
N ILE A 13 -27.21 8.01 2.18
CA ILE A 13 -25.90 7.79 1.57
C ILE A 13 -25.06 7.09 2.63
N THR A 14 -25.11 5.78 2.65
CA THR A 14 -24.26 4.96 3.53
C THR A 14 -22.83 4.97 3.01
N ASN A 15 -21.91 5.26 3.92
CA ASN A 15 -20.46 5.29 3.76
C ASN A 15 -19.90 4.09 2.97
N ALA A 16 -19.75 4.22 1.65
CA ALA A 16 -19.04 3.24 0.82
C ALA A 16 -17.53 3.21 1.13
N PHE A 17 -16.98 4.31 1.66
CA PHE A 17 -15.53 4.45 1.92
C PHE A 17 -15.00 3.67 3.13
N ALA A 18 -15.80 3.45 4.17
CA ALA A 18 -15.35 2.71 5.36
C ALA A 18 -15.18 1.19 5.09
N ASN A 19 -15.84 0.68 4.08
CA ASN A 19 -15.77 -0.74 3.71
C ASN A 19 -14.49 -1.06 2.93
N ASP A 20 -13.92 -0.07 2.22
CA ASP A 20 -12.78 -0.24 1.34
C ASP A 20 -11.46 -0.46 2.10
N ASP A 21 -11.22 0.29 3.19
CA ASP A 21 -10.05 0.14 4.05
C ASP A 21 -9.99 -1.24 4.75
N ILE A 22 -11.14 -1.71 5.27
CA ILE A 22 -11.24 -3.03 5.92
C ILE A 22 -11.02 -4.15 4.90
N GLU A 23 -11.66 -4.05 3.73
CA GLU A 23 -11.50 -5.02 2.66
C GLU A 23 -10.06 -5.06 2.18
N THR A 24 -9.45 -3.90 1.94
CA THR A 24 -8.04 -3.77 1.54
C THR A 24 -7.11 -4.43 2.56
N PHE A 25 -7.32 -4.17 3.86
CA PHE A 25 -6.50 -4.78 4.89
C PHE A 25 -6.64 -6.31 4.92
N ASN A 26 -7.86 -6.84 4.70
CA ASN A 26 -8.09 -8.28 4.61
C ASN A 26 -7.44 -8.89 3.37
N GLN A 27 -7.47 -8.20 2.23
CA GLN A 27 -6.77 -8.63 1.02
C GLN A 27 -5.25 -8.67 1.22
N LEU A 28 -4.67 -7.64 1.85
CA LEU A 28 -3.23 -7.60 2.14
C LEU A 28 -2.80 -8.73 3.10
N LYS A 29 -3.64 -9.13 4.07
CA LYS A 29 -3.33 -10.27 4.96
C LYS A 29 -3.17 -11.60 4.21
N ASN A 30 -3.78 -11.77 3.04
CA ASN A 30 -3.59 -12.96 2.21
C ASN A 30 -2.16 -13.08 1.65
N LEU A 31 -1.38 -12.00 1.71
CA LEU A 31 0.05 -12.02 1.36
C LEU A 31 0.92 -12.70 2.41
N GLU A 32 0.38 -13.08 3.59
CA GLU A 32 1.18 -13.74 4.63
C GLU A 32 2.04 -14.87 4.06
N GLY A 33 3.35 -14.85 4.39
CA GLY A 33 4.35 -15.77 3.85
C GLY A 33 5.53 -15.05 3.23
N LYS A 34 6.32 -15.79 2.45
CA LYS A 34 7.57 -15.30 1.83
C LYS A 34 7.41 -15.19 0.31
N TRP A 35 8.04 -14.17 -0.23
CA TRP A 35 7.96 -13.84 -1.65
C TRP A 35 9.31 -13.41 -2.20
N VAL A 36 9.54 -13.68 -3.48
CA VAL A 36 10.76 -13.28 -4.18
C VAL A 36 10.38 -12.71 -5.55
N GLY A 37 11.10 -11.69 -5.97
CA GLY A 37 10.94 -11.08 -7.29
C GLY A 37 12.20 -10.38 -7.76
N THR A 38 12.14 -9.83 -8.97
CA THR A 38 13.16 -8.93 -9.51
C THR A 38 12.52 -7.56 -9.72
N LEU A 39 12.96 -6.58 -8.96
CA LEU A 39 12.61 -5.18 -9.17
C LEU A 39 13.33 -4.69 -10.43
N ASN A 40 12.54 -4.09 -11.33
CA ASN A 40 13.03 -3.43 -12.53
C ASN A 40 12.69 -1.94 -12.41
N GLY A 41 13.70 -1.10 -12.41
CA GLY A 41 13.59 0.34 -12.30
C GLY A 41 13.43 1.02 -13.65
N SER A 42 12.66 2.12 -13.68
CA SER A 42 12.57 3.00 -14.85
C SER A 42 13.92 3.66 -15.20
N ASP A 43 14.86 3.65 -14.26
CA ASP A 43 16.26 4.07 -14.41
C ASP A 43 17.17 3.01 -15.08
N GLY A 44 16.60 1.85 -15.47
CA GLY A 44 17.30 0.74 -16.10
C GLY A 44 18.01 -0.22 -15.12
N ASN A 45 17.95 0.04 -13.81
CA ASN A 45 18.54 -0.85 -12.81
C ASN A 45 17.60 -2.00 -12.49
N SER A 46 18.19 -3.17 -12.15
CA SER A 46 17.43 -4.34 -11.68
C SER A 46 18.10 -4.91 -10.43
N LYS A 47 17.29 -5.37 -9.47
CA LYS A 47 17.77 -5.97 -8.22
C LYS A 47 16.78 -7.02 -7.70
N ILE A 48 17.29 -8.02 -6.99
CA ILE A 48 16.44 -9.00 -6.32
C ILE A 48 15.76 -8.32 -5.11
N ILE A 49 14.48 -8.60 -4.94
CA ILE A 49 13.72 -8.28 -3.75
C ILE A 49 13.17 -9.54 -3.11
N ASN A 50 13.31 -9.63 -1.79
CA ASN A 50 12.65 -10.62 -0.96
C ASN A 50 11.69 -9.90 -0.03
N LEU A 51 10.46 -10.38 0.07
CA LEU A 51 9.45 -9.90 1.00
C LEU A 51 9.02 -11.02 1.95
N SER A 52 8.70 -10.66 3.18
CA SER A 52 8.08 -11.54 4.16
C SER A 52 6.94 -10.80 4.82
N TYR A 53 5.73 -11.35 4.72
CA TYR A 53 4.56 -10.79 5.38
C TYR A 53 4.17 -11.65 6.58
N SER A 54 3.86 -11.00 7.70
CA SER A 54 3.39 -11.67 8.92
C SER A 54 2.32 -10.86 9.65
N ILE A 55 1.23 -11.54 10.04
CA ILE A 55 0.15 -10.94 10.80
C ILE A 55 0.61 -10.75 12.25
N LYS A 56 0.41 -9.55 12.79
CA LYS A 56 0.84 -9.13 14.13
C LYS A 56 -0.31 -8.55 14.93
N SER A 57 -0.06 -8.28 16.22
CA SER A 57 -0.96 -7.52 17.09
C SER A 57 -2.40 -8.05 17.07
N ASN A 58 -2.57 -9.38 17.23
CA ASN A 58 -3.86 -10.04 17.22
C ASN A 58 -4.71 -9.75 15.96
N GLY A 59 -4.04 -9.63 14.80
CA GLY A 59 -4.69 -9.42 13.50
C GLY A 59 -4.93 -7.95 13.11
N SER A 60 -4.53 -6.97 13.95
CA SER A 60 -4.72 -5.55 13.66
C SER A 60 -3.55 -4.91 12.90
N ALA A 61 -2.45 -5.63 12.72
CA ALA A 61 -1.30 -5.18 11.95
C ALA A 61 -0.77 -6.28 11.03
N LEU A 62 -0.27 -5.88 9.86
CA LEU A 62 0.50 -6.72 8.94
C LEU A 62 1.89 -6.11 8.84
N LEU A 63 2.91 -6.90 9.18
CA LEU A 63 4.31 -6.52 9.01
C LEU A 63 4.81 -7.07 7.67
N GLU A 64 5.34 -6.19 6.84
CA GLU A 64 6.17 -6.50 5.68
C GLU A 64 7.63 -6.28 6.09
N GLU A 65 8.47 -7.28 5.94
CA GLU A 65 9.92 -7.16 5.98
C GLU A 65 10.42 -7.30 4.54
N SER A 66 11.24 -6.38 4.08
CA SER A 66 11.81 -6.39 2.74
C SER A 66 13.33 -6.39 2.78
N ASN A 67 13.95 -7.10 1.83
CA ASN A 67 15.37 -7.04 1.57
C ASN A 67 15.59 -6.81 0.07
N GLU A 68 16.14 -5.65 -0.26
CA GLU A 68 16.47 -5.25 -1.62
C GLU A 68 17.98 -5.20 -1.80
N ALA A 69 18.55 -6.23 -2.41
CA ALA A 69 19.98 -6.33 -2.65
C ALA A 69 20.85 -6.11 -1.37
N GLY A 70 20.38 -6.59 -0.21
CA GLY A 70 21.05 -6.47 1.07
C GLY A 70 20.63 -5.29 1.93
N VAL A 71 19.78 -4.40 1.45
CA VAL A 71 19.15 -3.34 2.26
C VAL A 71 17.88 -3.87 2.89
N GLU A 72 17.88 -3.97 4.22
CA GLU A 72 16.73 -4.41 5.01
C GLU A 72 15.85 -3.20 5.36
N MET A 73 14.55 -3.36 5.15
CA MET A 73 13.53 -2.37 5.43
C MET A 73 12.29 -3.06 5.99
N MET A 74 11.36 -2.30 6.54
CA MET A 74 10.07 -2.84 6.96
C MET A 74 8.93 -1.84 6.73
N THR A 75 7.74 -2.39 6.50
CA THR A 75 6.49 -1.62 6.42
C THR A 75 5.46 -2.24 7.36
N ILE A 76 4.78 -1.41 8.12
CA ILE A 76 3.66 -1.85 8.96
C ILE A 76 2.37 -1.28 8.37
N PHE A 77 1.46 -2.16 7.95
CA PHE A 77 0.08 -1.81 7.65
C PHE A 77 -0.75 -2.03 8.90
N ASN A 78 -1.47 -1.01 9.34
CA ASN A 78 -2.27 -1.06 10.57
C ASN A 78 -3.67 -0.55 10.32
N LEU A 79 -4.67 -1.35 10.69
CA LEU A 79 -6.08 -0.95 10.66
C LEU A 79 -6.48 -0.43 12.06
N HIS A 80 -6.95 0.82 12.14
CA HIS A 80 -7.47 1.44 13.34
C HIS A 80 -8.64 2.36 13.01
N ASN A 81 -9.76 2.23 13.74
CA ASN A 81 -11.01 2.97 13.48
C ASN A 81 -11.42 2.92 12.01
N ASP A 82 -11.40 1.72 11.43
CA ASP A 82 -11.76 1.45 10.03
C ASP A 82 -10.94 2.24 9.00
N LYS A 83 -9.72 2.66 9.39
CA LYS A 83 -8.74 3.30 8.51
C LYS A 83 -7.43 2.53 8.49
N ILE A 84 -6.93 2.27 7.29
CA ILE A 84 -5.63 1.64 7.09
C ILE A 84 -4.56 2.69 6.84
N LEU A 85 -3.46 2.57 7.58
CA LEU A 85 -2.25 3.34 7.35
C LEU A 85 -1.09 2.39 7.09
N SER A 86 -0.15 2.79 6.25
CA SER A 86 1.15 2.14 6.17
C SER A 86 2.23 3.07 6.73
N THR A 87 3.18 2.49 7.45
CA THR A 87 4.39 3.19 7.92
C THR A 87 5.59 2.39 7.44
N HIS A 88 6.37 2.99 6.55
CA HIS A 88 7.58 2.37 5.99
C HIS A 88 8.83 2.90 6.67
N TYR A 89 9.71 2.01 7.11
CA TYR A 89 11.04 2.34 7.64
C TYR A 89 12.06 2.07 6.55
N CYS A 90 12.47 3.15 5.90
CA CYS A 90 13.19 3.12 4.62
C CYS A 90 14.71 3.03 4.81
N GLY A 91 15.40 2.36 3.89
CA GLY A 91 16.86 2.40 3.79
C GLY A 91 17.43 3.81 3.53
N ALA A 92 16.59 4.76 3.09
CA ALA A 92 16.92 6.20 3.01
C ALA A 92 16.91 6.91 4.38
N MET A 93 16.80 6.17 5.50
CA MET A 93 16.79 6.68 6.89
C MET A 93 15.61 7.64 7.17
N ASN A 94 14.51 7.47 6.49
CA ASN A 94 13.27 8.21 6.74
C ASN A 94 12.08 7.25 6.96
N ARG A 95 10.91 7.83 7.23
CA ARG A 95 9.72 7.08 7.63
C ARG A 95 8.48 7.63 6.91
N PRO A 96 8.26 7.30 5.63
CA PRO A 96 7.01 7.60 4.95
C PRO A 96 5.81 6.98 5.66
N VAL A 97 4.77 7.78 5.90
CA VAL A 97 3.45 7.35 6.35
C VAL A 97 2.50 7.54 5.18
N SER A 98 1.82 6.49 4.76
CA SER A 98 0.95 6.52 3.59
C SER A 98 -0.48 6.11 3.95
N GLU A 99 -1.44 6.68 3.25
CA GLU A 99 -2.87 6.38 3.34
C GLU A 99 -3.32 5.60 2.11
N LEU A 100 -4.37 4.79 2.28
CA LEU A 100 -5.05 4.17 1.15
C LEU A 100 -5.65 5.26 0.27
N TYR A 101 -5.25 5.27 -1.00
CA TYR A 101 -5.80 6.16 -2.02
C TYR A 101 -6.90 5.47 -2.83
N GLU A 102 -6.68 4.20 -3.19
CA GLU A 102 -7.57 3.45 -4.07
C GLU A 102 -7.43 1.94 -3.84
N ASN A 103 -8.56 1.22 -3.94
CA ASN A 103 -8.60 -0.22 -4.13
C ASN A 103 -9.66 -0.55 -5.21
N ASP A 104 -9.22 -0.76 -6.45
CA ASP A 104 -10.07 -1.25 -7.53
C ASP A 104 -9.78 -2.74 -7.78
N LYS A 105 -10.61 -3.60 -7.15
CA LYS A 105 -10.58 -5.08 -7.35
C LYS A 105 -9.18 -5.68 -7.15
N GLY A 106 -8.49 -5.30 -6.08
CA GLY A 106 -7.15 -5.78 -5.76
C GLY A 106 -6.02 -4.97 -6.38
N LYS A 107 -6.32 -3.92 -7.13
CA LYS A 107 -5.35 -2.88 -7.50
C LYS A 107 -5.34 -1.83 -6.42
N ILE A 108 -4.45 -2.02 -5.47
CA ILE A 108 -4.36 -1.22 -4.25
C ILE A 108 -3.26 -0.16 -4.44
N THR A 109 -3.57 1.08 -4.09
CA THR A 109 -2.59 2.18 -4.12
C THR A 109 -2.57 2.91 -2.79
N PHE A 110 -1.38 3.04 -2.20
CA PHE A 110 -1.11 3.91 -1.06
C PHE A 110 -0.30 5.11 -1.50
N ILE A 111 -0.61 6.30 -0.96
CA ILE A 111 0.12 7.54 -1.23
C ILE A 111 0.67 8.10 0.07
N THR A 112 1.93 8.52 0.05
CA THR A 112 2.62 9.11 1.20
C THR A 112 2.05 10.49 1.54
N ASP A 113 1.58 10.64 2.77
CA ASP A 113 1.26 11.93 3.38
C ASP A 113 2.57 12.62 3.82
N GLN A 114 3.01 13.59 3.03
CA GLN A 114 4.26 14.32 3.28
C GLN A 114 4.24 15.06 4.62
N SER A 115 3.08 15.65 4.98
CA SER A 115 2.92 16.40 6.25
C SER A 115 3.09 15.49 7.45
N ARG A 116 2.39 14.35 7.46
CA ARG A 116 2.45 13.35 8.54
C ARG A 116 3.81 12.67 8.62
N SER A 117 4.48 12.53 7.50
CA SER A 117 5.83 11.95 7.40
C SER A 117 6.93 12.94 7.79
N GLY A 118 6.66 14.23 7.74
CA GLY A 118 7.68 15.29 7.89
C GLY A 118 8.61 15.37 6.67
N LEU A 119 8.11 15.02 5.48
CA LEU A 119 8.88 14.97 4.23
C LEU A 119 8.49 16.10 3.28
N ASP A 120 9.46 16.56 2.49
CA ASP A 120 9.29 17.58 1.46
C ASP A 120 9.72 17.01 0.09
N LYS A 121 8.77 16.91 -0.85
CA LYS A 121 9.00 16.35 -2.19
C LYS A 121 10.16 17.03 -2.94
N LYS A 122 10.48 18.28 -2.63
CA LYS A 122 11.57 19.02 -3.28
C LYS A 122 12.95 18.79 -2.66
N LYS A 123 13.01 18.20 -1.46
CA LYS A 123 14.25 18.08 -0.68
C LYS A 123 14.60 16.66 -0.31
N ASP A 124 13.59 15.79 -0.16
CA ASP A 124 13.76 14.48 0.43
C ASP A 124 13.62 13.39 -0.63
N PHE A 125 14.46 12.37 -0.51
CA PHE A 125 14.36 11.11 -1.26
C PHE A 125 13.50 10.14 -0.46
N PHE A 126 12.33 9.73 -0.98
CA PHE A 126 11.42 8.84 -0.27
C PHE A 126 10.47 8.10 -1.20
N VAL A 127 9.87 7.01 -0.74
CA VAL A 127 8.81 6.33 -1.49
C VAL A 127 7.53 7.16 -1.43
N GLU A 128 7.09 7.66 -2.58
CA GLU A 128 5.92 8.52 -2.72
C GLU A 128 4.62 7.72 -2.76
N SER A 129 4.67 6.55 -3.40
CA SER A 129 3.49 5.68 -3.47
C SER A 129 3.87 4.21 -3.57
N TRP A 130 2.98 3.35 -3.05
CA TRP A 130 3.01 1.89 -3.21
C TRP A 130 1.83 1.40 -3.99
N LYS A 131 2.05 0.37 -4.81
CA LYS A 131 0.99 -0.29 -5.55
C LYS A 131 1.12 -1.79 -5.45
N PHE A 132 -0.01 -2.43 -5.18
CA PHE A 132 -0.19 -3.87 -5.24
C PHE A 132 -1.21 -4.17 -6.32
N ASN A 133 -0.92 -5.08 -7.23
CA ASN A 133 -1.92 -5.66 -8.10
C ASN A 133 -2.04 -7.14 -7.74
N LEU A 134 -2.99 -7.42 -6.86
CA LEU A 134 -3.30 -8.77 -6.42
C LEU A 134 -4.03 -9.49 -7.56
N MET A 135 -3.68 -10.75 -7.77
CA MET A 135 -4.26 -11.59 -8.82
C MET A 135 -5.15 -12.65 -8.16
N PRO A 136 -6.47 -12.42 -8.01
CA PRO A 136 -7.35 -13.34 -7.30
C PRO A 136 -7.38 -14.75 -7.91
N GLU A 137 -7.12 -14.86 -9.21
CA GLU A 137 -7.02 -16.13 -9.94
C GLU A 137 -5.70 -16.87 -9.71
N ASN A 138 -4.70 -16.21 -9.12
CA ASN A 138 -3.38 -16.80 -8.84
C ASN A 138 -2.79 -16.21 -7.55
N GLU A 139 -3.11 -16.84 -6.42
CA GLU A 139 -2.66 -16.42 -5.09
C GLU A 139 -1.14 -16.60 -4.84
N ASP A 140 -0.44 -17.26 -5.75
CA ASP A 140 1.02 -17.46 -5.69
C ASP A 140 1.80 -16.35 -6.43
N THR A 141 1.12 -15.34 -6.99
CA THR A 141 1.75 -14.20 -7.67
C THR A 141 1.02 -12.89 -7.42
N PHE A 142 1.74 -11.77 -7.39
CA PHE A 142 1.18 -10.41 -7.46
C PHE A 142 2.22 -9.45 -8.04
N ILE A 143 1.76 -8.30 -8.57
CA ILE A 143 2.67 -7.23 -8.98
C ILE A 143 2.85 -6.26 -7.81
N TYR A 144 4.10 -6.03 -7.43
CA TYR A 144 4.53 -5.04 -6.46
C TYR A 144 5.22 -3.89 -7.18
N SER A 145 4.79 -2.67 -6.92
CA SER A 145 5.39 -1.50 -7.53
C SER A 145 5.43 -0.34 -6.54
N TYR A 146 6.43 0.52 -6.66
CA TYR A 146 6.49 1.76 -5.91
C TYR A 146 7.18 2.86 -6.71
N VAL A 147 6.85 4.09 -6.37
CA VAL A 147 7.43 5.29 -6.94
C VAL A 147 8.34 5.95 -5.90
N VAL A 148 9.58 6.22 -6.28
CA VAL A 148 10.54 6.94 -5.44
C VAL A 148 10.64 8.36 -5.93
N ASN A 149 10.30 9.31 -5.05
CA ASN A 149 10.60 10.72 -5.24
C ASN A 149 12.11 10.97 -5.09
N THR A 150 12.72 11.68 -6.03
CA THR A 150 14.17 11.92 -6.08
C THR A 150 14.55 13.36 -5.73
N ALA A 151 13.78 14.03 -4.86
CA ALA A 151 14.05 15.39 -4.40
C ALA A 151 14.11 16.44 -5.52
N GLY A 152 13.16 16.35 -6.47
CA GLY A 152 13.01 17.30 -7.59
C GLY A 152 13.68 16.86 -8.88
N GLY A 153 14.27 15.67 -8.94
CA GLY A 153 14.63 14.95 -10.16
C GLY A 153 13.45 14.17 -10.76
N GLU A 154 13.74 13.33 -11.75
CA GLU A 154 12.73 12.39 -12.27
C GLU A 154 12.45 11.28 -11.26
N ASP A 155 11.17 11.04 -10.99
CA ASP A 155 10.75 9.96 -10.10
C ASP A 155 11.15 8.59 -10.69
N ILE A 156 11.60 7.68 -9.83
CA ILE A 156 11.97 6.32 -10.23
C ILE A 156 10.81 5.38 -9.92
N ILE A 157 10.31 4.69 -10.94
CA ILE A 157 9.30 3.65 -10.78
C ILE A 157 10.01 2.30 -10.67
N GLN A 158 9.73 1.56 -9.62
CA GLN A 158 10.20 0.20 -9.40
C GLN A 158 9.03 -0.78 -9.52
N THR A 159 9.21 -1.87 -10.25
CA THR A 159 8.16 -2.88 -10.43
C THR A 159 8.74 -4.28 -10.41
N ALA A 160 8.07 -5.19 -9.71
CA ALA A 160 8.40 -6.62 -9.67
C ALA A 160 7.14 -7.49 -9.76
N GLU A 161 7.21 -8.59 -10.49
CA GLU A 161 6.32 -9.73 -10.31
C GLU A 161 6.86 -10.55 -9.14
N MET A 162 6.08 -10.62 -8.05
CA MET A 162 6.40 -11.37 -6.85
C MET A 162 5.86 -12.79 -6.97
N LYS A 163 6.66 -13.77 -6.56
CA LYS A 163 6.29 -15.19 -6.53
C LYS A 163 6.43 -15.74 -5.13
N ARG A 164 5.41 -16.49 -4.68
CA ARG A 164 5.41 -17.11 -3.37
C ARG A 164 6.52 -18.16 -3.26
N VAL A 165 7.28 -18.09 -2.18
CA VAL A 165 8.29 -19.12 -1.84
C VAL A 165 7.58 -20.25 -1.12
N LYS A 166 7.67 -21.46 -1.67
CA LYS A 166 7.08 -22.70 -1.10
C LYS A 166 8.04 -23.39 -0.13
#